data_5764e692475fe6ac1f9605bb7de654ca
#
_entry.id   5764e692475fe6ac1f9605bb7de654ca
#
_cell.length_a   1.000
_cell.length_b   1.000
_cell.length_c   1.000
_cell.angle_alpha   90.00
_cell.angle_beta   90.00
_cell.angle_gamma   90.00
#
_symmetry.space_group_name_H-M   'P 1'
#
loop_
_entity.id
_entity.type
_entity.pdbx_description
1 polymer ?
#
loop_
_entity_poly.entity_id
_entity_poly.type
_entity_poly.pdbx_seq_one_letter_code
_entity_poly.pdbx_strand_id
1 'polypeptide(L)'
;VGITGSVGKTSTKEMIASVLSQKYSVLKTAGNFNNEIGLPLTIFNIRAKHQVAVLEMGISDFGEMHRLSTMAQPDICVITNIGLCHLENLGTRDGILKAKTECFEHMQPDGTVILNGDDDKLCTKKVVNGKQAIFYGMGKEPLLSADREQMAEKSIYATDVKNLGLDGMQAHIYTPEGDFMAHIPIPGEHNVYNALAGTAVGLQLGLTLPEIQQGIASAQTISGRTNVIHTAGMTVIDDCYNANPVSMKASIEVLANTAGRRIAVLGDMGELGENEVALHYSVGEAVGRSGIDVLFCAGKLASEYARAAATA
;
A
#
# COMPACT_ATOMS: atom_id res chain seq x y z
N VAL A 1 11.25 -6.77 9.28
CA VAL A 1 10.50 -5.62 8.72
C VAL A 1 9.03 -5.80 9.09
N GLY A 2 8.46 -4.86 9.83
CA GLY A 2 7.03 -4.79 10.13
C GLY A 2 6.32 -3.81 9.20
N ILE A 3 5.16 -4.18 8.65
CA ILE A 3 4.40 -3.35 7.70
C ILE A 3 2.97 -3.20 8.17
N THR A 4 2.50 -1.96 8.29
CA THR A 4 1.10 -1.65 8.57
C THR A 4 0.59 -0.49 7.69
N GLY A 5 -0.66 -0.12 7.84
CA GLY A 5 -1.34 0.95 7.14
C GLY A 5 -2.81 0.65 6.91
N SER A 6 -3.57 1.63 6.48
CA SER A 6 -4.98 1.44 6.17
C SER A 6 -5.18 0.62 4.91
N VAL A 7 -4.47 0.97 3.83
CA VAL A 7 -4.55 0.30 2.51
C VAL A 7 -3.14 -0.04 2.03
N GLY A 8 -3.01 -1.05 1.17
CA GLY A 8 -1.77 -1.37 0.47
C GLY A 8 -0.78 -2.24 1.25
N LYS A 9 -1.03 -2.62 2.50
CA LYS A 9 -0.14 -3.45 3.33
C LYS A 9 0.40 -4.68 2.59
N THR A 10 -0.50 -5.47 2.05
CA THR A 10 -0.15 -6.74 1.38
C THR A 10 0.67 -6.50 0.11
N SER A 11 0.26 -5.55 -0.74
CA SER A 11 0.99 -5.22 -1.97
C SER A 11 2.37 -4.63 -1.66
N THR A 12 2.48 -3.78 -0.63
CA THR A 12 3.77 -3.26 -0.15
C THR A 12 4.66 -4.39 0.39
N LYS A 13 4.09 -5.32 1.17
CA LYS A 13 4.80 -6.52 1.66
C LYS A 13 5.36 -7.35 0.49
N GLU A 14 4.56 -7.59 -0.53
CA GLU A 14 5.00 -8.36 -1.71
C GLU A 14 6.13 -7.62 -2.45
N MET A 15 6.00 -6.32 -2.65
CA MET A 15 7.03 -5.49 -3.29
C MET A 15 8.34 -5.49 -2.48
N ILE A 16 8.28 -5.27 -1.17
CA ILE A 16 9.45 -5.31 -0.28
C ILE A 16 10.09 -6.71 -0.33
N ALA A 17 9.30 -7.76 -0.25
CA ALA A 17 9.83 -9.12 -0.32
C ALA A 17 10.49 -9.43 -1.68
N SER A 18 9.92 -8.95 -2.79
CA SER A 18 10.53 -9.08 -4.13
C SER A 18 11.88 -8.38 -4.20
N VAL A 19 11.97 -7.14 -3.71
CA VAL A 19 13.22 -6.37 -3.65
C VAL A 19 14.26 -7.09 -2.79
N LEU A 20 13.90 -7.47 -1.56
CA LEU A 20 14.84 -8.10 -0.63
C LEU A 20 15.31 -9.49 -1.11
N SER A 21 14.49 -10.20 -1.87
CA SER A 21 14.82 -11.52 -2.41
C SER A 21 15.95 -11.49 -3.45
N GLN A 22 16.36 -10.31 -3.92
CA GLN A 22 17.53 -10.18 -4.80
C GLN A 22 18.85 -10.45 -4.04
N LYS A 23 18.85 -10.32 -2.72
CA LYS A 23 20.04 -10.46 -1.88
C LYS A 23 19.86 -11.46 -0.73
N TYR A 24 18.65 -11.59 -0.21
CA TYR A 24 18.37 -12.31 1.04
C TYR A 24 17.40 -13.47 0.84
N SER A 25 17.52 -14.46 1.73
CA SER A 25 16.46 -15.47 1.91
C SER A 25 15.36 -14.88 2.77
N VAL A 26 14.21 -14.59 2.16
CA VAL A 26 13.10 -13.84 2.78
C VAL A 26 11.99 -14.79 3.20
N LEU A 27 11.53 -14.65 4.45
CA LEU A 27 10.21 -15.11 4.89
C LEU A 27 9.24 -13.94 4.81
N LYS A 28 8.04 -14.13 4.29
CA LYS A 28 6.98 -13.11 4.32
C LYS A 28 5.69 -13.69 4.86
N THR A 29 4.82 -12.82 5.41
CA THR A 29 3.46 -13.19 5.80
C THR A 29 2.71 -13.78 4.60
N ALA A 30 2.20 -14.99 4.75
CA ALA A 30 1.37 -15.66 3.74
C ALA A 30 -0.09 -15.18 3.84
N GLY A 31 -0.75 -14.96 2.70
CA GLY A 31 -2.15 -14.55 2.66
C GLY A 31 -2.43 -13.33 3.54
N ASN A 32 -3.41 -13.47 4.44
CA ASN A 32 -3.84 -12.46 5.40
C ASN A 32 -3.48 -12.81 6.87
N PHE A 33 -2.42 -13.60 7.10
CA PHE A 33 -1.98 -13.99 8.45
C PHE A 33 -1.30 -12.82 9.18
N ASN A 34 -1.99 -11.69 9.27
CA ASN A 34 -1.49 -10.40 9.75
C ASN A 34 -2.09 -9.95 11.10
N ASN A 35 -2.95 -10.75 11.71
CA ASN A 35 -3.58 -10.50 13.00
C ASN A 35 -2.87 -11.26 14.14
N GLU A 36 -3.43 -11.18 15.37
CA GLU A 36 -2.87 -11.78 16.58
C GLU A 36 -2.75 -13.32 16.54
N ILE A 37 -3.42 -13.99 15.62
CA ILE A 37 -3.30 -15.43 15.40
C ILE A 37 -2.35 -15.70 14.22
N GLY A 38 -2.50 -14.99 13.12
CA GLY A 38 -1.74 -15.22 11.89
C GLY A 38 -0.28 -14.82 11.98
N LEU A 39 0.01 -13.70 12.66
CA LEU A 39 1.39 -13.23 12.80
C LEU A 39 2.29 -14.22 13.56
N PRO A 40 1.92 -14.74 14.76
CA PRO A 40 2.74 -15.75 15.43
C PRO A 40 2.89 -17.03 14.60
N LEU A 41 1.85 -17.46 13.86
CA LEU A 41 1.98 -18.60 12.97
C LEU A 41 2.99 -18.33 11.85
N THR A 42 3.09 -17.11 11.35
CA THR A 42 4.12 -16.70 10.39
C THR A 42 5.52 -16.73 11.05
N ILE A 43 5.65 -16.19 12.26
CA ILE A 43 6.92 -16.16 13.02
C ILE A 43 7.41 -17.59 13.30
N PHE A 44 6.53 -18.52 13.67
CA PHE A 44 6.89 -19.91 13.87
C PHE A 44 7.42 -20.62 12.61
N ASN A 45 7.24 -20.05 11.42
CA ASN A 45 7.82 -20.55 10.18
C ASN A 45 9.23 -20.00 9.90
N ILE A 46 9.80 -19.17 10.76
CA ILE A 46 11.20 -18.75 10.64
C ILE A 46 12.11 -19.96 10.81
N ARG A 47 13.09 -20.10 9.93
CA ARG A 47 14.11 -21.17 9.93
C ARG A 47 15.49 -20.52 9.80
N ALA A 48 16.53 -21.24 10.16
CA ALA A 48 17.91 -20.76 10.12
C ALA A 48 18.37 -20.24 8.74
N LYS A 49 17.72 -20.66 7.66
CA LYS A 49 17.99 -20.15 6.31
C LYS A 49 17.47 -18.74 6.06
N HIS A 50 16.44 -18.28 6.81
CA HIS A 50 15.83 -16.98 6.59
C HIS A 50 16.70 -15.88 7.21
N GLN A 51 17.04 -14.89 6.41
CA GLN A 51 17.87 -13.75 6.82
C GLN A 51 16.99 -12.52 7.14
N VAL A 52 15.83 -12.42 6.47
CA VAL A 52 14.88 -11.34 6.69
C VAL A 52 13.46 -11.93 6.79
N ALA A 53 12.67 -11.39 7.72
CA ALA A 53 11.24 -11.63 7.81
C ALA A 53 10.48 -10.33 7.48
N VAL A 54 9.52 -10.41 6.54
CA VAL A 54 8.64 -9.30 6.14
C VAL A 54 7.24 -9.60 6.66
N LEU A 55 6.88 -8.92 7.75
CA LEU A 55 5.71 -9.23 8.56
C LEU A 55 4.62 -8.17 8.39
N GLU A 56 3.50 -8.56 7.81
CA GLU A 56 2.31 -7.72 7.72
C GLU A 56 1.58 -7.70 9.06
N MET A 57 1.26 -6.49 9.57
CA MET A 57 0.57 -6.25 10.83
C MET A 57 -0.74 -5.50 10.57
N GLY A 58 -1.85 -6.21 10.65
CA GLY A 58 -3.20 -5.70 10.45
C GLY A 58 -3.92 -5.55 11.77
N ILE A 59 -4.62 -4.44 11.95
CA ILE A 59 -5.40 -4.15 13.15
C ILE A 59 -6.79 -3.61 12.79
N SER A 60 -7.72 -3.85 13.68
CA SER A 60 -9.09 -3.34 13.64
C SER A 60 -9.43 -2.49 14.88
N ASP A 61 -8.67 -2.62 15.98
CA ASP A 61 -8.93 -1.93 17.24
C ASP A 61 -7.64 -1.46 17.92
N PHE A 62 -7.79 -0.61 18.95
CA PHE A 62 -6.68 -0.14 19.80
C PHE A 62 -6.03 -1.29 20.57
N GLY A 63 -4.71 -1.18 20.79
CA GLY A 63 -3.90 -2.16 21.51
C GLY A 63 -3.57 -3.44 20.73
N GLU A 64 -4.21 -3.70 19.59
CA GLU A 64 -3.84 -4.83 18.73
C GLU A 64 -2.43 -4.66 18.16
N MET A 65 -2.09 -3.44 17.71
CA MET A 65 -0.76 -3.16 17.18
C MET A 65 0.33 -3.28 18.24
N HIS A 66 0.04 -2.87 19.48
CA HIS A 66 0.93 -3.08 20.60
C HIS A 66 1.27 -4.58 20.78
N ARG A 67 0.25 -5.47 20.74
CA ARG A 67 0.47 -6.92 20.84
C ARG A 67 1.22 -7.49 19.66
N LEU A 68 0.87 -7.05 18.43
CA LEU A 68 1.57 -7.49 17.21
C LEU A 68 3.04 -7.04 17.21
N SER A 69 3.34 -5.80 17.60
CA SER A 69 4.70 -5.30 17.65
C SER A 69 5.54 -5.94 18.77
N THR A 70 4.92 -6.30 19.88
CA THR A 70 5.58 -7.09 20.94
C THR A 70 6.07 -8.45 20.42
N MET A 71 5.28 -9.09 19.56
CA MET A 71 5.66 -10.36 18.93
C MET A 71 6.68 -10.20 17.80
N ALA A 72 6.51 -9.17 16.98
CA ALA A 72 7.34 -8.96 15.79
C ALA A 72 8.69 -8.33 16.09
N GLN A 73 8.78 -7.44 17.08
CA GLN A 73 9.98 -6.66 17.47
C GLN A 73 10.75 -6.14 16.25
N PRO A 74 10.14 -5.32 15.39
CA PRO A 74 10.70 -5.02 14.09
C PRO A 74 11.94 -4.13 14.16
N ASP A 75 12.94 -4.41 13.32
CA ASP A 75 14.09 -3.51 13.07
C ASP A 75 13.69 -2.37 12.14
N ILE A 76 12.74 -2.60 11.24
CA ILE A 76 12.21 -1.60 10.31
C ILE A 76 10.69 -1.64 10.40
N CYS A 77 10.06 -0.47 10.63
CA CYS A 77 8.61 -0.29 10.54
C CYS A 77 8.25 0.55 9.32
N VAL A 78 7.34 0.03 8.49
CA VAL A 78 6.78 0.74 7.33
C VAL A 78 5.31 1.00 7.57
N ILE A 79 4.86 2.26 7.42
CA ILE A 79 3.43 2.60 7.42
C ILE A 79 3.06 3.18 6.05
N THR A 80 2.11 2.54 5.37
CA THR A 80 1.75 2.89 4.00
C THR A 80 0.88 4.14 3.90
N ASN A 81 -0.15 4.24 4.74
CA ASN A 81 -1.06 5.40 4.81
C ASN A 81 -2.01 5.32 6.02
N ILE A 82 -2.66 6.46 6.32
CA ILE A 82 -3.71 6.61 7.32
C ILE A 82 -5.01 7.02 6.63
N GLY A 83 -5.75 6.02 6.13
CA GLY A 83 -7.04 6.20 5.46
C GLY A 83 -8.24 6.04 6.40
N LEU A 84 -9.39 5.71 5.81
CA LEU A 84 -10.70 5.61 6.49
C LEU A 84 -11.10 4.15 6.80
N CYS A 85 -10.15 3.26 7.08
CA CYS A 85 -10.45 1.88 7.45
C CYS A 85 -10.70 1.75 8.95
N HIS A 86 -11.61 0.85 9.35
CA HIS A 86 -11.93 0.55 10.76
C HIS A 86 -12.39 1.78 11.56
N LEU A 87 -13.09 2.72 10.90
CA LEU A 87 -13.62 3.92 11.57
C LEU A 87 -14.61 3.60 12.69
N GLU A 88 -15.32 2.49 12.56
CA GLU A 88 -16.27 2.02 13.58
C GLU A 88 -15.59 1.85 14.94
N ASN A 89 -14.39 1.28 14.99
CA ASN A 89 -13.66 1.00 16.21
C ASN A 89 -12.69 2.12 16.60
N LEU A 90 -12.01 2.70 15.60
CA LEU A 90 -10.93 3.69 15.82
C LEU A 90 -11.42 5.16 15.76
N GLY A 91 -12.68 5.39 15.39
CA GLY A 91 -13.40 6.66 15.43
C GLY A 91 -12.95 7.67 14.38
N THR A 92 -11.69 8.05 14.36
CA THR A 92 -11.15 9.11 13.50
C THR A 92 -9.82 8.71 12.85
N ARG A 93 -9.39 9.46 11.81
CA ARG A 93 -8.04 9.28 11.25
C ARG A 93 -6.92 9.49 12.29
N ASP A 94 -7.13 10.34 13.28
CA ASP A 94 -6.17 10.51 14.39
C ASP A 94 -6.15 9.28 15.30
N GLY A 95 -7.30 8.65 15.54
CA GLY A 95 -7.39 7.36 16.21
C GLY A 95 -6.66 6.26 15.44
N ILE A 96 -6.84 6.19 14.13
CA ILE A 96 -6.14 5.25 13.24
C ILE A 96 -4.63 5.49 13.27
N LEU A 97 -4.18 6.76 13.21
CA LEU A 97 -2.77 7.12 13.34
C LEU A 97 -2.21 6.63 14.68
N LYS A 98 -2.92 6.94 15.79
CA LYS A 98 -2.52 6.51 17.14
C LYS A 98 -2.37 5.01 17.21
N ALA A 99 -3.40 4.25 16.83
CA ALA A 99 -3.39 2.79 16.88
C ALA A 99 -2.27 2.18 16.03
N LYS A 100 -2.04 2.68 14.80
CA LYS A 100 -0.99 2.13 13.93
C LYS A 100 0.42 2.49 14.38
N THR A 101 0.63 3.65 15.01
CA THR A 101 1.94 4.06 15.52
C THR A 101 2.36 3.34 16.81
N GLU A 102 1.48 2.57 17.44
CA GLU A 102 1.86 1.63 18.50
C GLU A 102 2.93 0.61 18.01
N CYS A 103 3.06 0.39 16.71
CA CYS A 103 4.13 -0.46 16.15
C CYS A 103 5.55 0.04 16.49
N PHE A 104 5.70 1.31 16.85
CA PHE A 104 7.00 1.89 17.23
C PHE A 104 7.43 1.54 18.66
N GLU A 105 6.50 1.11 19.52
CA GLU A 105 6.76 0.89 20.95
C GLU A 105 7.72 -0.27 21.19
N HIS A 106 7.69 -1.29 20.34
CA HIS A 106 8.48 -2.51 20.49
C HIS A 106 9.51 -2.70 19.37
N MET A 107 9.86 -1.62 18.66
CA MET A 107 10.97 -1.65 17.70
C MET A 107 12.30 -1.89 18.42
N GLN A 108 13.23 -2.49 17.70
CA GLN A 108 14.62 -2.55 18.16
C GLN A 108 15.16 -1.13 18.40
N PRO A 109 16.06 -0.92 19.38
CA PRO A 109 16.58 0.42 19.72
C PRO A 109 17.21 1.15 18.53
N ASP A 110 17.84 0.40 17.63
CA ASP A 110 18.45 0.93 16.40
C ASP A 110 17.53 0.91 15.19
N GLY A 111 16.27 0.59 15.39
CA GLY A 111 15.26 0.44 14.34
C GLY A 111 15.02 1.70 13.52
N THR A 112 14.57 1.51 12.29
CA THR A 112 14.27 2.57 11.31
C THR A 112 12.79 2.63 11.02
N VAL A 113 12.24 3.85 10.95
CA VAL A 113 10.85 4.11 10.57
C VAL A 113 10.80 4.67 9.15
N ILE A 114 9.98 4.07 8.30
CA ILE A 114 9.78 4.45 6.89
C ILE A 114 8.31 4.79 6.69
N LEU A 115 8.03 6.02 6.26
CA LEU A 115 6.68 6.57 6.17
C LEU A 115 6.38 7.15 4.80
N ASN A 116 5.13 7.04 4.38
CA ASN A 116 4.63 7.75 3.21
C ASN A 116 4.55 9.26 3.52
N GLY A 117 5.38 10.05 2.86
CA GLY A 117 5.46 11.49 3.04
C GLY A 117 4.34 12.27 2.34
N ASP A 118 3.59 11.62 1.44
CA ASP A 118 2.39 12.20 0.81
C ASP A 118 1.10 11.93 1.64
N ASP A 119 1.22 11.29 2.80
CA ASP A 119 0.13 11.14 3.75
C ASP A 119 0.18 12.26 4.81
N ASP A 120 -0.86 13.08 4.87
CA ASP A 120 -0.96 14.27 5.75
C ASP A 120 -0.82 13.94 7.25
N LYS A 121 -1.15 12.72 7.66
CA LYS A 121 -1.02 12.26 9.04
C LYS A 121 0.39 11.73 9.32
N LEU A 122 0.94 10.91 8.41
CA LEU A 122 2.26 10.32 8.60
C LEU A 122 3.39 11.34 8.55
N CYS A 123 3.30 12.37 7.69
CA CYS A 123 4.30 13.44 7.59
C CYS A 123 4.49 14.24 8.90
N THR A 124 3.53 14.16 9.85
CA THR A 124 3.67 14.74 11.20
C THR A 124 4.66 13.97 12.08
N LYS A 125 5.00 12.72 11.75
CA LYS A 125 5.87 11.83 12.53
C LYS A 125 7.33 11.91 12.11
N LYS A 126 7.89 13.14 12.09
CA LYS A 126 9.27 13.40 11.62
C LYS A 126 10.34 12.72 12.47
N VAL A 127 10.11 12.60 13.77
CA VAL A 127 11.03 11.96 14.72
C VAL A 127 10.28 10.88 15.50
N VAL A 128 10.81 9.67 15.50
CA VAL A 128 10.30 8.51 16.24
C VAL A 128 11.45 7.88 17.02
N ASN A 129 11.25 7.64 18.31
CA ASN A 129 12.28 7.06 19.19
C ASN A 129 13.62 7.81 19.13
N GLY A 130 13.59 9.14 18.98
CA GLY A 130 14.77 10.00 18.89
C GLY A 130 15.49 10.01 17.53
N LYS A 131 14.98 9.29 16.53
CA LYS A 131 15.55 9.19 15.18
C LYS A 131 14.64 9.84 14.14
N GLN A 132 15.23 10.40 13.11
CA GLN A 132 14.50 10.92 11.94
C GLN A 132 13.86 9.74 11.19
N ALA A 133 12.57 9.88 10.87
CA ALA A 133 11.90 8.96 9.97
C ALA A 133 12.39 9.17 8.53
N ILE A 134 12.45 8.09 7.75
CA ILE A 134 12.69 8.14 6.31
C ILE A 134 11.34 8.29 5.62
N PHE A 135 11.24 9.29 4.75
CA PHE A 135 10.03 9.52 3.98
C PHE A 135 10.20 9.06 2.54
N TYR A 136 9.12 8.53 1.97
CA TYR A 136 9.01 8.27 0.54
C TYR A 136 7.72 8.87 -0.01
N GLY A 137 7.70 9.23 -1.30
CA GLY A 137 6.51 9.82 -1.91
C GLY A 137 6.72 10.31 -3.34
N MET A 138 5.68 10.88 -3.93
CA MET A 138 5.71 11.49 -5.27
C MET A 138 5.59 13.03 -5.21
N GLY A 139 5.61 13.60 -4.01
CA GLY A 139 5.54 15.05 -3.79
C GLY A 139 4.18 15.65 -4.12
N LYS A 140 3.09 14.88 -3.96
CA LYS A 140 1.73 15.34 -4.23
C LYS A 140 1.17 16.27 -3.16
N GLU A 141 1.72 16.22 -1.93
CA GLU A 141 1.29 17.06 -0.82
C GLU A 141 2.29 18.18 -0.52
N PRO A 142 1.81 19.38 -0.08
CA PRO A 142 2.65 20.55 0.15
C PRO A 142 3.72 20.40 1.22
N LEU A 143 3.60 19.41 2.11
CA LEU A 143 4.51 19.19 3.24
C LEU A 143 5.94 18.79 2.84
N LEU A 144 6.09 18.18 1.66
CA LEU A 144 7.41 17.94 1.06
C LEU A 144 7.91 19.16 0.27
N SER A 145 7.09 20.18 0.03
CA SER A 145 7.42 21.33 -0.82
C SER A 145 8.19 22.44 -0.12
N ALA A 146 8.03 22.60 1.20
CA ALA A 146 8.65 23.69 1.96
C ALA A 146 10.16 23.46 2.27
N ASP A 147 10.59 22.18 2.35
CA ASP A 147 11.96 21.79 2.70
C ASP A 147 12.55 20.79 1.67
N ARG A 148 12.20 20.91 0.40
CA ARG A 148 12.61 19.96 -0.67
C ARG A 148 14.11 19.74 -0.73
N GLU A 149 14.92 20.77 -0.52
CA GLU A 149 16.39 20.64 -0.56
C GLU A 149 16.95 19.88 0.64
N GLN A 150 16.42 20.10 1.85
CA GLN A 150 16.85 19.35 3.04
C GLN A 150 16.26 17.93 3.13
N MET A 151 15.06 17.74 2.58
CA MET A 151 14.42 16.41 2.55
C MET A 151 14.94 15.56 1.38
N ALA A 152 15.37 16.17 0.28
CA ALA A 152 15.93 15.48 -0.88
C ALA A 152 17.19 14.67 -0.54
N GLU A 153 18.00 15.10 0.43
CA GLU A 153 19.20 14.37 0.88
C GLU A 153 18.88 13.08 1.64
N LYS A 154 17.63 12.90 2.11
CA LYS A 154 17.24 11.75 2.97
C LYS A 154 15.94 11.08 2.55
N SER A 155 15.27 11.58 1.52
CA SER A 155 13.98 11.09 1.05
C SER A 155 14.14 10.27 -0.22
N ILE A 156 13.19 9.34 -0.41
CA ILE A 156 13.09 8.56 -1.63
C ILE A 156 11.83 9.04 -2.35
N TYR A 157 11.99 9.51 -3.58
CA TYR A 157 10.85 10.05 -4.30
C TYR A 157 10.85 9.64 -5.78
N ALA A 158 9.66 9.68 -6.39
CA ALA A 158 9.49 9.39 -7.80
C ALA A 158 8.96 10.60 -8.58
N THR A 159 9.48 10.75 -9.80
CA THR A 159 8.99 11.69 -10.82
C THR A 159 8.73 10.94 -12.13
N ASP A 160 8.28 11.65 -13.16
CA ASP A 160 8.06 11.12 -14.51
C ASP A 160 7.24 9.84 -14.53
N VAL A 161 6.23 9.79 -13.64
CA VAL A 161 5.33 8.65 -13.51
C VAL A 161 4.48 8.51 -14.76
N LYS A 162 4.61 7.36 -15.43
CA LYS A 162 3.87 7.02 -16.64
C LYS A 162 3.02 5.78 -16.40
N ASN A 163 1.76 5.88 -16.74
CA ASN A 163 0.83 4.76 -16.76
C ASN A 163 1.00 4.00 -18.08
N LEU A 164 1.36 2.73 -18.02
CA LEU A 164 1.54 1.84 -19.17
C LEU A 164 0.30 0.93 -19.38
N GLY A 165 -0.84 1.28 -18.79
CA GLY A 165 -2.04 0.47 -18.82
C GLY A 165 -1.86 -0.81 -18.01
N LEU A 166 -2.21 -1.95 -18.60
CA LEU A 166 -2.09 -3.26 -17.94
C LEU A 166 -0.65 -3.76 -17.82
N ASP A 167 0.29 -3.15 -18.55
CA ASP A 167 1.72 -3.46 -18.45
C ASP A 167 2.38 -2.82 -17.21
N GLY A 168 1.60 -2.09 -16.40
CA GLY A 168 2.04 -1.52 -15.14
C GLY A 168 2.37 -0.04 -15.20
N MET A 169 3.41 0.35 -14.47
CA MET A 169 3.84 1.74 -14.31
C MET A 169 5.33 1.88 -14.61
N GLN A 170 5.73 3.09 -15.02
CA GLN A 170 7.13 3.50 -15.10
C GLN A 170 7.32 4.75 -14.25
N ALA A 171 8.44 4.85 -13.54
CA ALA A 171 8.76 6.03 -12.74
C ALA A 171 10.27 6.23 -12.66
N HIS A 172 10.71 7.48 -12.54
CA HIS A 172 12.10 7.81 -12.21
C HIS A 172 12.20 7.93 -10.69
N ILE A 173 12.94 7.03 -10.06
CA ILE A 173 13.11 6.97 -8.59
C ILE A 173 14.46 7.59 -8.22
N TYR A 174 14.41 8.56 -7.31
CA TYR A 174 15.55 9.25 -6.73
C TYR A 174 15.77 8.79 -5.29
N THR A 175 17.03 8.60 -4.94
CA THR A 175 17.47 8.16 -3.60
C THR A 175 18.73 8.90 -3.19
N PRO A 176 19.14 8.88 -1.91
CA PRO A 176 20.43 9.43 -1.47
C PRO A 176 21.66 8.79 -2.13
N GLU A 177 21.52 7.58 -2.69
CA GLU A 177 22.62 6.83 -3.32
C GLU A 177 22.65 6.97 -4.86
N GLY A 178 21.70 7.72 -5.44
CA GLY A 178 21.56 7.91 -6.88
C GLY A 178 20.13 7.70 -7.35
N ASP A 179 19.93 7.56 -8.65
CA ASP A 179 18.61 7.45 -9.27
C ASP A 179 18.56 6.36 -10.32
N PHE A 180 17.35 5.91 -10.63
CA PHE A 180 17.12 4.91 -11.67
C PHE A 180 15.69 4.97 -12.23
N MET A 181 15.53 4.50 -13.47
CA MET A 181 14.21 4.26 -14.05
C MET A 181 13.67 2.93 -13.58
N ALA A 182 12.53 2.95 -12.89
CA ALA A 182 11.82 1.75 -12.46
C ALA A 182 10.72 1.37 -13.45
N HIS A 183 10.65 0.08 -13.81
CA HIS A 183 9.48 -0.54 -14.40
C HIS A 183 8.78 -1.37 -13.34
N ILE A 184 7.53 -1.04 -13.05
CA ILE A 184 6.71 -1.68 -12.03
C ILE A 184 5.63 -2.48 -12.76
N PRO A 185 5.72 -3.82 -12.85
CA PRO A 185 4.86 -4.64 -13.71
C PRO A 185 3.44 -4.84 -13.13
N ILE A 186 2.97 -3.90 -12.35
CA ILE A 186 1.67 -3.94 -11.67
C ILE A 186 0.94 -2.63 -11.95
N PRO A 187 -0.27 -2.66 -12.53
CA PRO A 187 -1.04 -1.48 -12.87
C PRO A 187 -1.44 -0.65 -11.64
N GLY A 188 -1.54 0.65 -11.85
CA GLY A 188 -2.05 1.59 -10.86
C GLY A 188 -0.96 2.37 -10.13
N GLU A 189 -1.18 3.68 -10.02
CA GLU A 189 -0.24 4.63 -9.45
C GLU A 189 0.16 4.30 -8.00
N HIS A 190 -0.76 3.70 -7.21
CA HIS A 190 -0.48 3.26 -5.86
C HIS A 190 0.67 2.24 -5.78
N ASN A 191 0.98 1.51 -6.88
CA ASN A 191 2.12 0.60 -6.94
C ASN A 191 3.47 1.33 -7.07
N VAL A 192 3.48 2.59 -7.48
CA VAL A 192 4.68 3.45 -7.39
C VAL A 192 5.05 3.66 -5.91
N TYR A 193 4.07 3.94 -5.03
CA TYR A 193 4.33 4.03 -3.58
C TYR A 193 4.86 2.71 -3.00
N ASN A 194 4.34 1.56 -3.45
CA ASN A 194 4.84 0.25 -3.04
C ASN A 194 6.31 0.06 -3.46
N ALA A 195 6.67 0.48 -4.69
CA ALA A 195 8.04 0.44 -5.18
C ALA A 195 8.97 1.38 -4.40
N LEU A 196 8.51 2.58 -4.05
CA LEU A 196 9.25 3.52 -3.22
C LEU A 196 9.50 2.96 -1.80
N ALA A 197 8.50 2.34 -1.19
CA ALA A 197 8.66 1.66 0.10
C ALA A 197 9.65 0.49 0.00
N GLY A 198 9.58 -0.31 -1.10
CA GLY A 198 10.54 -1.36 -1.40
C GLY A 198 11.96 -0.84 -1.56
N THR A 199 12.13 0.29 -2.25
CA THR A 199 13.41 0.99 -2.41
C THR A 199 13.97 1.43 -1.05
N ALA A 200 13.13 2.06 -0.22
CA ALA A 200 13.54 2.53 1.10
C ALA A 200 14.04 1.37 1.99
N VAL A 201 13.30 0.27 2.05
CA VAL A 201 13.70 -0.91 2.83
C VAL A 201 14.93 -1.57 2.24
N GLY A 202 15.04 -1.66 0.91
CA GLY A 202 16.20 -2.22 0.22
C GLY A 202 17.49 -1.48 0.57
N LEU A 203 17.49 -0.14 0.49
CA LEU A 203 18.64 0.69 0.88
C LEU A 203 19.02 0.50 2.35
N GLN A 204 18.05 0.48 3.26
CA GLN A 204 18.30 0.27 4.69
C GLN A 204 18.95 -1.09 4.99
N LEU A 205 18.73 -2.09 4.16
CA LEU A 205 19.34 -3.41 4.25
C LEU A 205 20.54 -3.59 3.32
N GLY A 206 21.03 -2.49 2.72
CA GLY A 206 22.27 -2.46 1.94
C GLY A 206 22.19 -3.15 0.59
N LEU A 207 21.01 -3.16 -0.05
CA LEU A 207 20.90 -3.54 -1.46
C LEU A 207 21.43 -2.41 -2.34
N THR A 208 22.07 -2.76 -3.44
CA THR A 208 22.48 -1.82 -4.48
C THR A 208 21.27 -1.38 -5.33
N LEU A 209 21.36 -0.20 -5.97
CA LEU A 209 20.31 0.29 -6.86
C LEU A 209 19.93 -0.71 -7.97
N PRO A 210 20.87 -1.41 -8.64
CA PRO A 210 20.52 -2.45 -9.61
C PRO A 210 19.74 -3.63 -9.00
N GLU A 211 20.07 -4.09 -7.79
CA GLU A 211 19.32 -5.14 -7.09
C GLU A 211 17.89 -4.66 -6.77
N ILE A 212 17.74 -3.43 -6.28
CA ILE A 212 16.43 -2.83 -6.01
C ILE A 212 15.61 -2.72 -7.29
N GLN A 213 16.19 -2.18 -8.37
CA GLN A 213 15.54 -2.05 -9.68
C GLN A 213 15.06 -3.42 -10.20
N GLN A 214 15.91 -4.44 -10.12
CA GLN A 214 15.57 -5.81 -10.53
C GLN A 214 14.45 -6.39 -9.66
N GLY A 215 14.48 -6.16 -8.35
CA GLY A 215 13.45 -6.62 -7.43
C GLY A 215 12.09 -5.98 -7.70
N ILE A 216 12.06 -4.70 -8.01
CA ILE A 216 10.83 -3.99 -8.43
C ILE A 216 10.30 -4.59 -9.75
N ALA A 217 11.16 -4.77 -10.74
CA ALA A 217 10.78 -5.33 -12.04
C ALA A 217 10.32 -6.80 -11.97
N SER A 218 10.71 -7.52 -10.93
CA SER A 218 10.32 -8.92 -10.71
C SER A 218 9.08 -9.08 -9.82
N ALA A 219 8.49 -7.97 -9.33
CA ALA A 219 7.33 -8.01 -8.46
C ALA A 219 6.11 -8.63 -9.17
N GLN A 220 5.35 -9.42 -8.43
CA GLN A 220 4.15 -10.08 -8.93
C GLN A 220 2.94 -9.73 -8.07
N THR A 221 1.77 -9.70 -8.70
CA THR A 221 0.50 -9.60 -7.98
C THR A 221 0.15 -10.92 -7.30
N ILE A 222 -0.73 -10.83 -6.31
CA ILE A 222 -1.41 -11.98 -5.74
C ILE A 222 -2.89 -11.91 -6.10
N SER A 223 -3.57 -13.07 -6.10
CA SER A 223 -5.01 -13.14 -6.35
C SER A 223 -5.78 -12.18 -5.46
N GLY A 224 -6.76 -11.48 -6.02
CA GLY A 224 -7.57 -10.48 -5.34
C GLY A 224 -6.89 -9.12 -5.10
N ARG A 225 -5.71 -8.85 -5.69
CA ARG A 225 -4.97 -7.59 -5.53
C ARG A 225 -4.44 -7.10 -6.89
N THR A 226 -5.28 -6.41 -7.63
CA THR A 226 -4.99 -5.88 -8.98
C THR A 226 -4.37 -6.97 -9.89
N ASN A 227 -4.84 -8.20 -9.75
CA ASN A 227 -4.32 -9.34 -10.49
C ASN A 227 -4.91 -9.39 -11.89
N VAL A 228 -4.06 -9.26 -12.90
CA VAL A 228 -4.49 -9.25 -14.31
C VAL A 228 -4.51 -10.67 -14.85
N ILE A 229 -5.69 -11.13 -15.26
CA ILE A 229 -5.94 -12.47 -15.77
C ILE A 229 -6.39 -12.37 -17.23
N HIS A 230 -5.59 -12.91 -18.14
CA HIS A 230 -5.93 -12.98 -19.56
C HIS A 230 -6.69 -14.26 -19.89
N THR A 231 -7.83 -14.12 -20.55
CA THR A 231 -8.62 -15.24 -21.07
C THR A 231 -8.77 -15.13 -22.59
N ALA A 232 -9.34 -16.14 -23.23
CA ALA A 232 -9.51 -16.15 -24.68
C ALA A 232 -10.41 -15.01 -25.24
N GLY A 233 -11.25 -14.39 -24.41
CA GLY A 233 -12.20 -13.37 -24.89
C GLY A 233 -12.22 -12.08 -24.09
N MET A 234 -11.53 -12.03 -22.96
CA MET A 234 -11.50 -10.84 -22.09
C MET A 234 -10.25 -10.84 -21.20
N THR A 235 -9.94 -9.65 -20.69
CA THR A 235 -8.99 -9.50 -19.57
C THR A 235 -9.76 -9.17 -18.30
N VAL A 236 -9.49 -9.86 -17.21
CA VAL A 236 -10.08 -9.62 -15.89
C VAL A 236 -9.04 -8.98 -14.99
N ILE A 237 -9.40 -7.88 -14.35
CA ILE A 237 -8.64 -7.27 -13.26
C ILE A 237 -9.29 -7.74 -11.96
N ASP A 238 -8.69 -8.73 -11.31
CA ASP A 238 -9.17 -9.29 -10.04
C ASP A 238 -8.59 -8.48 -8.87
N ASP A 239 -9.45 -7.68 -8.24
CA ASP A 239 -9.14 -6.87 -7.05
C ASP A 239 -10.20 -7.03 -5.96
N CYS A 240 -10.73 -8.26 -5.82
CA CYS A 240 -11.92 -8.57 -5.04
C CYS A 240 -11.66 -8.98 -3.58
N TYR A 241 -10.41 -8.89 -3.08
CA TYR A 241 -10.09 -9.33 -1.72
C TYR A 241 -10.81 -8.51 -0.64
N ASN A 242 -10.82 -7.18 -0.78
CA ASN A 242 -11.49 -6.25 0.13
C ASN A 242 -11.80 -4.95 -0.60
N ALA A 243 -12.81 -4.22 -0.15
CA ALA A 243 -13.25 -2.98 -0.76
C ALA A 243 -13.30 -1.84 0.27
N ASN A 244 -12.76 -0.67 -0.12
CA ASN A 244 -12.93 0.60 0.56
C ASN A 244 -12.90 1.73 -0.47
N PRO A 245 -13.33 2.98 -0.13
CA PRO A 245 -13.45 4.04 -1.12
C PRO A 245 -12.15 4.35 -1.88
N VAL A 246 -11.00 4.28 -1.20
CA VAL A 246 -9.69 4.59 -1.79
C VAL A 246 -9.26 3.50 -2.76
N SER A 247 -9.30 2.22 -2.33
CA SER A 247 -8.90 1.10 -3.18
C SER A 247 -9.82 0.94 -4.37
N MET A 248 -11.13 1.09 -4.20
CA MET A 248 -12.09 0.99 -5.31
C MET A 248 -11.88 2.08 -6.36
N LYS A 249 -11.65 3.33 -5.93
CA LYS A 249 -11.34 4.43 -6.88
C LYS A 249 -10.04 4.16 -7.63
N ALA A 250 -9.02 3.63 -6.97
CA ALA A 250 -7.76 3.24 -7.62
C ALA A 250 -7.97 2.13 -8.66
N SER A 251 -8.79 1.10 -8.35
CA SER A 251 -9.10 0.02 -9.29
C SER A 251 -9.96 0.50 -10.47
N ILE A 252 -10.90 1.42 -10.22
CA ILE A 252 -11.69 2.09 -11.27
C ILE A 252 -10.76 2.87 -12.22
N GLU A 253 -9.77 3.58 -11.68
CA GLU A 253 -8.78 4.31 -12.49
C GLU A 253 -7.93 3.36 -13.33
N VAL A 254 -7.50 2.22 -12.79
CA VAL A 254 -6.80 1.19 -13.57
C VAL A 254 -7.67 0.73 -14.73
N LEU A 255 -8.94 0.38 -14.49
CA LEU A 255 -9.87 -0.05 -15.54
C LEU A 255 -10.12 1.06 -16.57
N ALA A 256 -10.28 2.31 -16.14
CA ALA A 256 -10.51 3.47 -17.00
C ALA A 256 -9.37 3.70 -18.00
N ASN A 257 -8.13 3.36 -17.61
CA ASN A 257 -6.95 3.50 -18.46
C ASN A 257 -6.69 2.29 -19.38
N THR A 258 -7.62 1.33 -19.46
CA THR A 258 -7.51 0.18 -20.37
C THR A 258 -8.18 0.45 -21.71
N ALA A 259 -7.73 -0.26 -22.74
CA ALA A 259 -8.37 -0.25 -24.06
C ALA A 259 -9.58 -1.21 -24.10
N GLY A 260 -10.51 -0.96 -25.02
CA GLY A 260 -11.67 -1.80 -25.26
C GLY A 260 -12.87 -1.44 -24.40
N ARG A 261 -13.85 -2.34 -24.35
CA ARG A 261 -15.07 -2.18 -23.53
C ARG A 261 -14.76 -2.42 -22.06
N ARG A 262 -15.04 -1.45 -21.22
CA ARG A 262 -14.73 -1.45 -19.79
C ARG A 262 -15.95 -1.79 -18.97
N ILE A 263 -15.88 -2.87 -18.21
CA ILE A 263 -16.99 -3.39 -17.42
C ILE A 263 -16.51 -3.45 -15.96
N ALA A 264 -17.19 -2.72 -15.07
CA ALA A 264 -16.95 -2.79 -13.63
C ALA A 264 -18.00 -3.67 -12.95
N VAL A 265 -17.56 -4.52 -12.03
CA VAL A 265 -18.43 -5.33 -11.14
C VAL A 265 -18.06 -4.98 -9.72
N LEU A 266 -18.92 -4.25 -9.01
CA LEU A 266 -18.65 -3.71 -7.69
C LEU A 266 -19.59 -4.31 -6.64
N GLY A 267 -18.99 -4.78 -5.53
CA GLY A 267 -19.69 -5.25 -4.34
C GLY A 267 -19.77 -4.19 -3.25
N ASP A 268 -20.48 -4.48 -2.16
CA ASP A 268 -20.55 -3.59 -1.00
C ASP A 268 -19.17 -3.41 -0.34
N MET A 269 -18.95 -2.23 0.23
CA MET A 269 -17.83 -1.95 1.14
C MET A 269 -18.28 -2.16 2.58
N GLY A 270 -17.46 -2.84 3.39
CA GLY A 270 -17.72 -3.06 4.82
C GLY A 270 -17.01 -2.06 5.73
N GLU A 271 -17.39 -2.06 7.01
CA GLU A 271 -16.71 -1.37 8.12
C GLU A 271 -16.59 0.17 7.96
N LEU A 272 -17.54 0.81 7.29
CA LEU A 272 -17.52 2.24 6.97
C LEU A 272 -18.25 3.12 8.02
N GLY A 273 -18.96 2.48 8.98
CA GLY A 273 -19.73 3.18 10.00
C GLY A 273 -20.90 3.98 9.41
N GLU A 274 -21.29 5.06 10.10
CA GLU A 274 -22.48 5.86 9.74
C GLU A 274 -22.44 6.49 8.34
N ASN A 275 -21.25 6.64 7.74
CA ASN A 275 -21.07 7.27 6.43
C ASN A 275 -21.14 6.29 5.26
N GLU A 276 -21.51 5.02 5.47
CA GLU A 276 -21.45 3.96 4.46
C GLU A 276 -22.17 4.34 3.17
N VAL A 277 -23.39 4.90 3.25
CA VAL A 277 -24.18 5.32 2.09
C VAL A 277 -23.47 6.40 1.27
N ALA A 278 -22.96 7.43 1.93
CA ALA A 278 -22.26 8.55 1.26
C ALA A 278 -20.95 8.09 0.61
N LEU A 279 -20.24 7.16 1.25
CA LEU A 279 -19.00 6.60 0.73
C LEU A 279 -19.24 5.69 -0.49
N HIS A 280 -20.29 4.88 -0.49
CA HIS A 280 -20.72 4.13 -1.68
C HIS A 280 -21.10 5.09 -2.82
N TYR A 281 -21.89 6.13 -2.52
CA TYR A 281 -22.24 7.14 -3.51
C TYR A 281 -21.01 7.79 -4.15
N SER A 282 -20.01 8.17 -3.35
CA SER A 282 -18.77 8.78 -3.83
C SER A 282 -17.94 7.89 -4.78
N VAL A 283 -18.01 6.58 -4.62
CA VAL A 283 -17.38 5.62 -5.54
C VAL A 283 -18.18 5.55 -6.85
N GLY A 284 -19.51 5.57 -6.78
CA GLY A 284 -20.38 5.63 -7.97
C GLY A 284 -20.12 6.87 -8.82
N GLU A 285 -19.92 8.06 -8.20
CA GLU A 285 -19.51 9.27 -8.92
C GLU A 285 -18.18 9.07 -9.66
N ALA A 286 -17.20 8.39 -9.04
CA ALA A 286 -15.94 8.10 -9.68
C ALA A 286 -16.14 7.19 -10.92
N VAL A 287 -17.01 6.18 -10.85
CA VAL A 287 -17.38 5.34 -11.99
C VAL A 287 -17.99 6.20 -13.11
N GLY A 288 -18.98 7.05 -12.81
CA GLY A 288 -19.66 7.87 -13.81
C GLY A 288 -18.71 8.79 -14.57
N ARG A 289 -17.69 9.34 -13.88
CA ARG A 289 -16.69 10.24 -14.48
C ARG A 289 -15.54 9.51 -15.20
N SER A 290 -15.40 8.20 -15.02
CA SER A 290 -14.24 7.44 -15.51
C SER A 290 -14.42 6.86 -16.92
N GLY A 291 -15.56 7.07 -17.57
CA GLY A 291 -15.84 6.54 -18.91
C GLY A 291 -15.92 5.00 -18.94
N ILE A 292 -16.40 4.38 -17.86
CA ILE A 292 -16.70 2.95 -17.82
C ILE A 292 -18.01 2.68 -18.58
N ASP A 293 -18.00 1.69 -19.47
CA ASP A 293 -19.13 1.42 -20.37
C ASP A 293 -20.29 0.69 -19.70
N VAL A 294 -19.98 -0.16 -18.71
CA VAL A 294 -21.02 -0.95 -18.00
C VAL A 294 -20.64 -1.10 -16.53
N LEU A 295 -21.60 -0.89 -15.66
CA LEU A 295 -21.47 -1.11 -14.22
C LEU A 295 -22.48 -2.16 -13.76
N PHE A 296 -21.98 -3.24 -13.15
CA PHE A 296 -22.77 -4.18 -12.38
C PHE A 296 -22.56 -3.93 -10.88
N CYS A 297 -23.65 -3.89 -10.13
CA CYS A 297 -23.64 -3.65 -8.70
C CYS A 297 -24.23 -4.85 -7.96
N ALA A 298 -23.54 -5.35 -6.94
CA ALA A 298 -23.97 -6.49 -6.13
C ALA A 298 -23.87 -6.17 -4.63
N GLY A 299 -24.97 -6.24 -3.92
CA GLY A 299 -25.05 -5.97 -2.48
C GLY A 299 -26.20 -5.03 -2.10
N LYS A 300 -26.35 -4.76 -0.80
CA LYS A 300 -27.45 -3.92 -0.28
C LYS A 300 -27.23 -2.44 -0.58
N LEU A 301 -25.99 -1.96 -0.46
CA LEU A 301 -25.60 -0.56 -0.68
C LEU A 301 -25.08 -0.32 -2.10
N ALA A 302 -24.89 -1.37 -2.88
CA ALA A 302 -24.38 -1.28 -4.24
C ALA A 302 -25.31 -0.51 -5.18
N SER A 303 -26.59 -0.33 -4.84
CA SER A 303 -27.52 0.57 -5.56
C SER A 303 -27.08 2.04 -5.52
N GLU A 304 -26.32 2.45 -4.51
CA GLU A 304 -25.79 3.81 -4.40
C GLU A 304 -24.75 4.09 -5.49
N TYR A 305 -23.94 3.09 -5.85
CA TYR A 305 -23.02 3.20 -6.98
C TYR A 305 -23.78 3.49 -8.28
N ALA A 306 -24.82 2.71 -8.56
CA ALA A 306 -25.60 2.87 -9.79
C ALA A 306 -26.30 4.23 -9.83
N ARG A 307 -26.88 4.68 -8.71
CA ARG A 307 -27.54 5.99 -8.58
C ARG A 307 -26.57 7.13 -8.86
N ALA A 308 -25.38 7.10 -8.27
CA ALA A 308 -24.37 8.13 -8.43
C ALA A 308 -23.78 8.15 -9.85
N ALA A 309 -23.45 6.97 -10.40
CA ALA A 309 -22.88 6.83 -11.73
C ALA A 309 -23.84 7.33 -12.84
N ALA A 310 -25.15 7.19 -12.65
CA ALA A 310 -26.16 7.65 -13.60
C ALA A 310 -26.32 9.20 -13.60
N THR A 311 -25.83 9.91 -12.56
CA THR A 311 -25.97 11.36 -12.41
C THR A 311 -24.65 12.12 -12.62
N ALA A 312 -23.52 11.44 -12.69
CA ALA A 312 -22.18 12.01 -12.84
C ALA A 312 -21.75 12.06 -14.30
#